data_9965e33dc56f11e7b1e01b7f81fb5cf6
#
_entry.id   9965e33dc56f11e7b1e01b7f81fb5cf6
#
_cell.length_a   1.000
_cell.length_b   1.000
_cell.length_c   1.000
_cell.angle_alpha   90.00
_cell.angle_beta   90.00
_cell.angle_gamma   90.00
#
_symmetry.space_group_name_H-M   'P 1'
#
loop_
_entity.id
_entity.type
_entity.pdbx_description
1 polymer ?
#
loop_
_entity_poly.entity_id
_entity_poly.type
_entity_poly.pdbx_seq_one_letter_code
_entity_poly.pdbx_strand_id
1 'polypeptide(L)'
;LTAAIPVISVMGVQACPLPTAILSAQTGFPSYYCDDYTDRMDILMDEWQKMDFHPDGIYTGFLADAAQADKAVDFIQRFKKKETKVLVDPVMGDDGEEYPIYTEELCEKMRMLVREAAVITPNITEALLLLYGREKMHTEWQKISEFSGEELLGYVQTIGSLLTEKFDVEAVITGISHEEDGAKYISNLICKKAAQTWVTTKKEGGSYSGTGDLFASILSAGMVKGTDTAASVQKAVNFLTKGIHDAVEEGTDRNEGICFETYLYELADVK
;
A
#
# COMPACT_ATOMS: atom_id res chain seq x y z
N LEU A 1 0.39 9.86 6.73
CA LEU A 1 -0.79 10.19 7.56
C LEU A 1 -1.65 11.30 6.95
N THR A 2 -1.04 12.36 6.37
CA THR A 2 -1.79 13.49 5.79
C THR A 2 -2.68 13.10 4.62
N ALA A 3 -2.31 12.09 3.83
CA ALA A 3 -3.15 11.51 2.79
C ALA A 3 -4.19 10.52 3.35
N ALA A 4 -3.78 9.64 4.30
CA ALA A 4 -4.63 8.58 4.81
C ALA A 4 -5.80 9.08 5.65
N ILE A 5 -5.57 10.05 6.56
CA ILE A 5 -6.60 10.54 7.49
C ILE A 5 -7.82 11.13 6.75
N PRO A 6 -7.67 12.09 5.81
CA PRO A 6 -8.82 12.65 5.11
C PRO A 6 -9.59 11.61 4.28
N VAL A 7 -8.90 10.67 3.62
CA VAL A 7 -9.54 9.61 2.85
C VAL A 7 -10.37 8.69 3.74
N ILE A 8 -9.78 8.17 4.82
CA ILE A 8 -10.47 7.28 5.76
C ILE A 8 -11.67 8.00 6.39
N SER A 9 -11.48 9.28 6.79
CA SER A 9 -12.52 10.07 7.46
C SER A 9 -13.70 10.38 6.53
N VAL A 10 -13.46 10.77 5.28
CA VAL A 10 -14.55 11.07 4.32
C VAL A 10 -15.35 9.81 3.95
N MET A 11 -14.72 8.64 4.02
CA MET A 11 -15.40 7.34 3.87
C MET A 11 -16.21 6.94 5.12
N GLY A 12 -16.30 7.79 6.14
CA GLY A 12 -17.10 7.57 7.34
C GLY A 12 -16.47 6.65 8.39
N VAL A 13 -15.15 6.47 8.35
CA VAL A 13 -14.38 5.69 9.32
C VAL A 13 -13.50 6.64 10.14
N GLN A 14 -13.48 6.52 11.45
CA GLN A 14 -12.62 7.32 12.32
C GLN A 14 -11.17 6.83 12.21
N ALA A 15 -10.26 7.71 11.79
CA ALA A 15 -8.84 7.43 11.77
C ALA A 15 -8.18 7.74 13.12
N CYS A 16 -7.47 6.77 13.70
CA CYS A 16 -6.70 6.90 14.94
C CYS A 16 -5.20 6.67 14.60
N PRO A 17 -4.41 7.73 14.35
CA PRO A 17 -3.06 7.58 13.87
C PRO A 17 -2.08 7.16 14.98
N LEU A 18 -1.27 6.11 14.71
CA LEU A 18 -0.04 5.80 15.44
C LEU A 18 1.14 6.28 14.58
N PRO A 19 1.77 7.43 14.87
CA PRO A 19 2.89 7.92 14.09
C PRO A 19 4.11 7.00 14.20
N THR A 20 4.73 6.67 13.06
CA THR A 20 6.02 5.97 12.97
C THR A 20 7.15 6.97 12.77
N ALA A 21 6.90 8.02 11.99
CA ALA A 21 7.80 9.14 11.77
C ALA A 21 7.02 10.41 11.45
N ILE A 22 7.61 11.57 11.73
CA ILE A 22 7.13 12.87 11.25
C ILE A 22 8.16 13.43 10.29
N LEU A 23 7.77 13.59 9.04
CA LEU A 23 8.64 14.10 7.99
C LEU A 23 8.19 15.50 7.59
N SER A 24 9.15 16.40 7.35
CA SER A 24 8.86 17.74 6.82
C SER A 24 8.45 17.72 5.35
N ALA A 25 8.90 16.72 4.61
CA ALA A 25 8.55 16.41 3.23
C ALA A 25 8.76 14.92 3.00
N GLN A 26 8.22 14.35 1.94
CA GLN A 26 8.46 12.96 1.58
C GLN A 26 9.93 12.72 1.15
N THR A 27 10.39 11.47 1.24
CA THR A 27 11.82 11.11 1.13
C THR A 27 12.43 11.24 -0.28
N GLY A 28 11.63 11.46 -1.33
CA GLY A 28 12.09 11.72 -2.68
C GLY A 28 12.56 13.17 -2.91
N PHE A 29 12.29 14.10 -1.98
CA PHE A 29 12.87 15.43 -2.05
C PHE A 29 14.36 15.40 -1.69
N PRO A 30 15.18 16.31 -2.28
CA PRO A 30 16.63 16.35 -2.03
C PRO A 30 17.01 16.59 -0.56
N SER A 31 16.11 17.18 0.23
CA SER A 31 16.30 17.43 1.66
C SER A 31 14.96 17.32 2.38
N TYR A 32 14.98 16.64 3.50
CA TYR A 32 13.85 16.56 4.42
C TYR A 32 14.37 16.36 5.85
N TYR A 33 13.55 16.74 6.82
CA TYR A 33 13.76 16.38 8.23
C TYR A 33 12.86 15.21 8.58
N CYS A 34 13.39 14.26 9.35
CA CYS A 34 12.64 13.11 9.85
C CYS A 34 12.81 13.05 11.39
N ASP A 35 11.71 13.14 12.12
CA ASP A 35 11.65 12.83 13.55
C ASP A 35 11.12 11.40 13.71
N ASP A 36 12.00 10.50 14.10
CA ASP A 36 11.69 9.09 14.36
C ASP A 36 10.87 8.96 15.64
N TYR A 37 9.75 8.24 15.54
CA TYR A 37 8.82 8.04 16.67
C TYR A 37 8.90 6.66 17.31
N THR A 38 9.91 5.86 16.98
CA THR A 38 10.05 4.47 17.45
C THR A 38 9.89 4.37 18.98
N ASP A 39 10.60 5.18 19.75
CA ASP A 39 10.54 5.16 21.23
C ASP A 39 9.18 5.66 21.77
N ARG A 40 8.46 6.47 20.99
CA ARG A 40 7.18 7.05 21.41
C ARG A 40 5.99 6.15 21.08
N MET A 41 6.15 5.19 20.17
CA MET A 41 5.09 4.26 19.82
C MET A 41 4.59 3.47 21.03
N ASP A 42 5.51 2.94 21.86
CA ASP A 42 5.14 2.18 23.06
C ASP A 42 4.32 3.01 24.04
N ILE A 43 4.69 4.29 24.21
CA ILE A 43 3.96 5.22 25.10
C ILE A 43 2.52 5.38 24.64
N LEU A 44 2.30 5.58 23.33
CA LEU A 44 0.95 5.71 22.75
C LEU A 44 0.17 4.41 22.89
N MET A 45 0.80 3.28 22.58
CA MET A 45 0.20 1.95 22.71
C MET A 45 -0.22 1.64 24.15
N ASP A 46 0.62 1.99 25.13
CA ASP A 46 0.32 1.78 26.55
C ASP A 46 -0.85 2.64 27.05
N GLU A 47 -0.96 3.90 26.58
CA GLU A 47 -2.12 4.73 26.87
C GLU A 47 -3.40 4.16 26.24
N TRP A 48 -3.33 3.69 25.00
CA TRP A 48 -4.49 3.07 24.35
C TRP A 48 -4.91 1.76 25.02
N GLN A 49 -3.95 0.99 25.53
CA GLN A 49 -4.26 -0.22 26.28
C GLN A 49 -5.02 0.09 27.60
N LYS A 50 -4.65 1.17 28.30
CA LYS A 50 -5.38 1.63 29.50
C LYS A 50 -6.82 2.06 29.19
N MET A 51 -7.06 2.50 27.95
CA MET A 51 -8.39 2.91 27.47
C MET A 51 -9.22 1.74 26.94
N ASP A 52 -8.73 0.50 26.99
CA ASP A 52 -9.35 -0.69 26.38
C ASP A 52 -9.67 -0.46 24.88
N PHE A 53 -8.74 0.20 24.17
CA PHE A 53 -8.90 0.55 22.75
C PHE A 53 -8.84 -0.70 21.88
N HIS A 54 -9.83 -0.86 20.98
CA HIS A 54 -9.88 -1.94 20.00
C HIS A 54 -10.37 -1.40 18.66
N PRO A 55 -9.49 -1.30 17.65
CA PRO A 55 -9.90 -0.82 16.34
C PRO A 55 -10.65 -1.89 15.53
N ASP A 56 -11.59 -1.45 14.69
CA ASP A 56 -12.25 -2.32 13.70
C ASP A 56 -11.31 -2.65 12.53
N GLY A 57 -10.33 -1.78 12.26
CA GLY A 57 -9.30 -1.97 11.24
C GLY A 57 -7.94 -1.47 11.69
N ILE A 58 -6.89 -2.11 11.18
CA ILE A 58 -5.48 -1.71 11.34
C ILE A 58 -4.90 -1.62 9.93
N TYR A 59 -4.30 -0.48 9.61
CA TYR A 59 -3.57 -0.25 8.38
C TYR A 59 -2.15 0.17 8.71
N THR A 60 -1.17 -0.55 8.16
CA THR A 60 0.26 -0.19 8.25
C THR A 60 0.78 0.22 6.88
N GLY A 61 1.50 1.33 6.83
CA GLY A 61 2.21 1.84 5.66
C GLY A 61 3.71 1.94 5.95
N PHE A 62 4.28 3.12 5.71
CA PHE A 62 5.71 3.38 5.89
C PHE A 62 6.19 3.09 7.32
N LEU A 63 7.25 2.28 7.41
CA LEU A 63 8.00 1.99 8.63
C LEU A 63 9.47 2.38 8.39
N ALA A 64 10.08 3.09 9.35
CA ALA A 64 11.43 3.61 9.17
C ALA A 64 12.53 2.54 9.31
N ASP A 65 12.26 1.48 10.07
CA ASP A 65 13.22 0.40 10.33
C ASP A 65 12.55 -0.92 10.77
N ALA A 66 13.38 -1.93 11.04
CA ALA A 66 12.94 -3.24 11.51
C ALA A 66 12.30 -3.21 12.91
N ALA A 67 12.72 -2.30 13.79
CA ALA A 67 12.16 -2.19 15.13
C ALA A 67 10.72 -1.69 15.09
N GLN A 68 10.40 -0.78 14.17
CA GLN A 68 9.03 -0.34 13.94
C GLN A 68 8.13 -1.46 13.39
N ALA A 69 8.68 -2.34 12.54
CA ALA A 69 7.94 -3.50 12.08
C ALA A 69 7.62 -4.48 13.23
N ASP A 70 8.54 -4.71 14.16
CA ASP A 70 8.27 -5.48 15.37
C ASP A 70 7.19 -4.81 16.25
N LYS A 71 7.22 -3.49 16.40
CA LYS A 71 6.20 -2.74 17.14
C LYS A 71 4.82 -2.79 16.44
N ALA A 72 4.79 -2.80 15.12
CA ALA A 72 3.54 -2.97 14.37
C ALA A 72 2.94 -4.37 14.59
N VAL A 73 3.77 -5.41 14.64
CA VAL A 73 3.32 -6.78 14.99
C VAL A 73 2.81 -6.81 16.44
N ASP A 74 3.54 -6.23 17.40
CA ASP A 74 3.09 -6.12 18.80
C ASP A 74 1.76 -5.36 18.90
N PHE A 75 1.62 -4.23 18.19
CA PHE A 75 0.36 -3.50 18.11
C PHE A 75 -0.80 -4.38 17.66
N ILE A 76 -0.61 -5.13 16.57
CA ILE A 76 -1.65 -6.03 16.07
C ILE A 76 -2.01 -7.07 17.12
N GLN A 77 -1.01 -7.70 17.77
CA GLN A 77 -1.24 -8.73 18.78
C GLN A 77 -1.95 -8.20 20.04
N ARG A 78 -1.66 -6.95 20.44
CA ARG A 78 -2.28 -6.31 21.62
C ARG A 78 -3.71 -5.85 21.37
N PHE A 79 -4.02 -5.33 20.17
CA PHE A 79 -5.26 -4.60 19.91
C PHE A 79 -6.24 -5.31 18.96
N LYS A 80 -5.78 -6.28 18.17
CA LYS A 80 -6.61 -7.04 17.24
C LYS A 80 -7.61 -7.91 17.98
N LYS A 81 -8.89 -7.82 17.61
CA LYS A 81 -9.93 -8.78 17.94
C LYS A 81 -10.29 -9.64 16.75
N LYS A 82 -11.14 -10.64 16.92
CA LYS A 82 -11.54 -11.58 15.87
C LYS A 82 -12.05 -10.88 14.61
N GLU A 83 -12.78 -9.78 14.77
CA GLU A 83 -13.42 -9.07 13.66
C GLU A 83 -12.51 -7.96 13.07
N THR A 84 -11.41 -7.60 13.73
CA THR A 84 -10.49 -6.56 13.28
C THR A 84 -9.88 -6.91 11.93
N LYS A 85 -9.99 -6.03 10.96
CA LYS A 85 -9.41 -6.16 9.63
C LYS A 85 -7.99 -5.58 9.62
N VAL A 86 -7.03 -6.34 9.11
CA VAL A 86 -5.63 -5.87 9.01
C VAL A 86 -5.24 -5.76 7.56
N LEU A 87 -4.80 -4.56 7.15
CA LEU A 87 -4.19 -4.29 5.86
C LEU A 87 -2.73 -3.91 6.08
N VAL A 88 -1.82 -4.57 5.37
CA VAL A 88 -0.40 -4.23 5.36
C VAL A 88 0.00 -3.76 3.96
N ASP A 89 0.44 -2.51 3.88
CA ASP A 89 1.14 -1.96 2.72
C ASP A 89 2.64 -2.13 2.96
N PRO A 90 3.32 -3.07 2.25
CA PRO A 90 4.67 -3.49 2.61
C PRO A 90 5.73 -2.59 1.98
N VAL A 91 5.71 -1.31 2.34
CA VAL A 91 6.54 -0.25 1.75
C VAL A 91 8.03 -0.55 1.89
N MET A 92 8.69 -0.96 0.79
CA MET A 92 10.11 -1.32 0.75
C MET A 92 10.85 -0.87 -0.51
N GLY A 93 10.16 -0.60 -1.61
CA GLY A 93 10.77 -0.23 -2.88
C GLY A 93 9.75 -0.04 -4.00
N ASP A 94 10.20 0.44 -5.15
CA ASP A 94 9.38 0.63 -6.36
C ASP A 94 10.27 0.58 -7.61
N ASP A 95 9.68 0.27 -8.78
CA ASP A 95 10.38 0.23 -10.08
C ASP A 95 11.70 -0.57 -10.09
N GLY A 96 11.76 -1.69 -9.35
CA GLY A 96 12.92 -2.58 -9.27
C GLY A 96 14.03 -2.12 -8.33
N GLU A 97 13.83 -1.02 -7.62
CA GLU A 97 14.79 -0.44 -6.68
C GLU A 97 14.23 -0.41 -5.26
N GLU A 98 15.07 -0.70 -4.29
CA GLU A 98 14.69 -0.56 -2.89
C GLU A 98 14.75 0.90 -2.45
N TYR A 99 13.86 1.27 -1.52
CA TYR A 99 13.95 2.56 -0.86
C TYR A 99 15.18 2.64 0.08
N PRO A 100 15.72 3.85 0.34
CA PRO A 100 16.90 4.03 1.20
C PRO A 100 16.81 3.42 2.60
N ILE A 101 15.57 3.21 3.10
CA ILE A 101 15.29 2.57 4.39
C ILE A 101 15.42 1.04 4.35
N TYR A 102 15.50 0.43 3.17
CA TYR A 102 15.53 -1.02 3.04
C TYR A 102 16.75 -1.63 3.72
N THR A 103 16.50 -2.69 4.48
CA THR A 103 17.51 -3.63 4.97
C THR A 103 16.95 -5.05 4.85
N GLU A 104 17.81 -6.06 4.79
CA GLU A 104 17.36 -7.46 4.83
C GLU A 104 16.56 -7.76 6.12
N GLU A 105 16.97 -7.16 7.24
CA GLU A 105 16.26 -7.29 8.51
C GLU A 105 14.85 -6.70 8.42
N LEU A 106 14.68 -5.49 7.85
CA LEU A 106 13.35 -4.91 7.63
C LEU A 106 12.49 -5.83 6.76
N CYS A 107 13.06 -6.39 5.68
CA CYS A 107 12.34 -7.30 4.80
C CYS A 107 11.86 -8.57 5.54
N GLU A 108 12.72 -9.17 6.40
CA GLU A 108 12.33 -10.31 7.22
C GLU A 108 11.21 -9.95 8.21
N LYS A 109 11.30 -8.79 8.86
CA LYS A 109 10.25 -8.30 9.76
C LYS A 109 8.95 -7.97 9.01
N MET A 110 9.06 -7.41 7.81
CA MET A 110 7.90 -7.17 6.94
C MET A 110 7.20 -8.48 6.56
N ARG A 111 7.94 -9.56 6.30
CA ARG A 111 7.35 -10.90 6.08
C ARG A 111 6.58 -11.42 7.29
N MET A 112 7.04 -11.09 8.51
CA MET A 112 6.29 -11.43 9.73
C MET A 112 5.02 -10.59 9.85
N LEU A 113 5.11 -9.30 9.59
CA LEU A 113 3.97 -8.38 9.62
C LEU A 113 2.89 -8.75 8.59
N VAL A 114 3.29 -9.11 7.37
CA VAL A 114 2.39 -9.55 6.30
C VAL A 114 1.56 -10.78 6.72
N ARG A 115 2.10 -11.69 7.53
CA ARG A 115 1.35 -12.87 8.03
C ARG A 115 0.20 -12.52 8.98
N GLU A 116 0.22 -11.34 9.58
CA GLU A 116 -0.87 -10.85 10.44
C GLU A 116 -2.01 -10.21 9.63
N ALA A 117 -1.78 -9.96 8.34
CA ALA A 117 -2.72 -9.26 7.46
C ALA A 117 -3.86 -10.15 6.96
N ALA A 118 -5.00 -9.54 6.71
CA ALA A 118 -6.05 -10.13 5.87
C ALA A 118 -5.82 -9.77 4.39
N VAL A 119 -5.33 -8.55 4.14
CA VAL A 119 -5.03 -8.03 2.79
C VAL A 119 -3.66 -7.36 2.80
N ILE A 120 -2.89 -7.54 1.72
CA ILE A 120 -1.63 -6.84 1.46
C ILE A 120 -1.70 -6.10 0.13
N THR A 121 -0.97 -4.96 0.01
CA THR A 121 -1.00 -4.10 -1.19
C THR A 121 0.38 -3.87 -1.84
N PRO A 122 1.19 -4.93 -2.07
CA PRO A 122 2.51 -4.73 -2.65
C PRO A 122 2.43 -4.24 -4.10
N ASN A 123 3.40 -3.41 -4.53
CA ASN A 123 3.77 -3.30 -5.94
C ASN A 123 4.61 -4.52 -6.38
N ILE A 124 5.02 -4.59 -7.66
CA ILE A 124 5.77 -5.76 -8.16
C ILE A 124 7.11 -5.91 -7.42
N THR A 125 7.82 -4.82 -7.17
CA THR A 125 9.12 -4.82 -6.47
C THR A 125 8.97 -5.38 -5.06
N GLU A 126 8.00 -4.92 -4.32
CA GLU A 126 7.69 -5.37 -2.96
C GLU A 126 7.22 -6.82 -2.93
N ALA A 127 6.41 -7.23 -3.91
CA ALA A 127 6.01 -8.62 -4.07
C ALA A 127 7.21 -9.56 -4.26
N LEU A 128 8.17 -9.17 -5.09
CA LEU A 128 9.41 -9.92 -5.32
C LEU A 128 10.31 -9.92 -4.08
N LEU A 129 10.44 -8.79 -3.36
CA LEU A 129 11.19 -8.69 -2.11
C LEU A 129 10.60 -9.63 -1.05
N LEU A 130 9.28 -9.63 -0.87
CA LEU A 130 8.59 -10.53 0.07
C LEU A 130 8.79 -12.01 -0.27
N LEU A 131 8.75 -12.36 -1.55
CA LEU A 131 8.91 -13.74 -1.98
C LEU A 131 10.35 -14.22 -1.91
N TYR A 132 11.29 -13.40 -2.35
CA TYR A 132 12.62 -13.85 -2.72
C TYR A 132 13.77 -13.13 -2.04
N GLY A 133 13.60 -11.89 -1.54
CA GLY A 133 14.68 -11.02 -1.06
C GLY A 133 15.38 -10.28 -2.21
N ARG A 134 16.34 -9.42 -1.85
CA ARG A 134 17.00 -8.44 -2.73
C ARG A 134 17.62 -9.06 -3.99
N GLU A 135 18.58 -9.98 -3.81
CA GLU A 135 19.36 -10.50 -4.95
C GLU A 135 18.48 -11.12 -6.02
N LYS A 136 17.49 -11.90 -5.60
CA LYS A 136 16.59 -12.56 -6.54
C LYS A 136 15.54 -11.59 -7.08
N MET A 137 15.13 -10.58 -6.32
CA MET A 137 14.27 -9.50 -6.81
C MET A 137 14.90 -8.81 -8.00
N HIS A 138 16.15 -8.36 -7.93
CA HIS A 138 16.85 -7.73 -9.07
C HIS A 138 16.94 -8.66 -10.28
N THR A 139 17.23 -9.94 -10.05
CA THR A 139 17.29 -10.94 -11.13
C THR A 139 15.93 -11.11 -11.82
N GLU A 140 14.87 -11.19 -11.05
CA GLU A 140 13.50 -11.31 -11.60
C GLU A 140 13.06 -10.02 -12.28
N TRP A 141 13.39 -8.85 -11.70
CA TRP A 141 13.09 -7.55 -12.31
C TRP A 141 13.73 -7.39 -13.69
N GLN A 142 15.00 -7.77 -13.85
CA GLN A 142 15.66 -7.75 -15.15
C GLN A 142 14.93 -8.61 -16.18
N LYS A 143 14.42 -9.77 -15.81
CA LYS A 143 13.65 -10.62 -16.72
C LYS A 143 12.32 -9.97 -17.13
N ILE A 144 11.57 -9.45 -16.17
CA ILE A 144 10.24 -8.86 -16.45
C ILE A 144 10.32 -7.56 -17.24
N SER A 145 11.46 -6.85 -17.20
CA SER A 145 11.68 -5.66 -18.03
C SER A 145 11.71 -5.94 -19.54
N GLU A 146 11.94 -7.21 -19.93
CA GLU A 146 11.94 -7.69 -21.31
C GLU A 146 10.60 -8.28 -21.76
N PHE A 147 9.62 -8.44 -20.84
CA PHE A 147 8.35 -9.08 -21.12
C PHE A 147 7.42 -8.19 -21.96
N SER A 148 6.67 -8.81 -22.86
CA SER A 148 5.47 -8.20 -23.44
C SER A 148 4.42 -7.95 -22.37
N GLY A 149 3.39 -7.15 -22.68
CA GLY A 149 2.29 -6.89 -21.75
C GLY A 149 1.62 -8.18 -21.26
N GLU A 150 1.34 -9.12 -22.18
CA GLU A 150 0.70 -10.40 -21.86
C GLU A 150 1.60 -11.29 -20.96
N GLU A 151 2.90 -11.38 -21.27
CA GLU A 151 3.86 -12.13 -20.46
C GLU A 151 3.99 -11.56 -19.05
N LEU A 152 4.04 -10.22 -18.92
CA LEU A 152 4.07 -9.54 -17.64
C LEU A 152 2.83 -9.85 -16.80
N LEU A 153 1.63 -9.72 -17.39
CA LEU A 153 0.38 -10.02 -16.69
C LEU A 153 0.33 -11.49 -16.23
N GLY A 154 0.74 -12.45 -17.06
CA GLY A 154 0.82 -13.87 -16.70
C GLY A 154 1.84 -14.14 -15.57
N TYR A 155 2.96 -13.44 -15.60
CA TYR A 155 3.96 -13.52 -14.52
C TYR A 155 3.41 -12.98 -13.20
N VAL A 156 2.76 -11.80 -13.22
CA VAL A 156 2.17 -11.19 -12.03
C VAL A 156 1.07 -12.07 -11.43
N GLN A 157 0.28 -12.77 -12.24
CA GLN A 157 -0.69 -13.77 -11.76
C GLN A 157 0.00 -14.90 -10.97
N THR A 158 1.16 -15.36 -11.46
CA THR A 158 1.96 -16.37 -10.76
C THR A 158 2.49 -15.84 -9.42
N ILE A 159 3.04 -14.61 -9.41
CA ILE A 159 3.51 -13.93 -8.19
C ILE A 159 2.38 -13.78 -7.18
N GLY A 160 1.19 -13.34 -7.62
CA GLY A 160 0.02 -13.21 -6.76
C GLY A 160 -0.39 -14.53 -6.11
N SER A 161 -0.38 -15.64 -6.86
CA SER A 161 -0.65 -16.97 -6.34
C SER A 161 0.38 -17.39 -5.28
N LEU A 162 1.67 -17.15 -5.54
CA LEU A 162 2.74 -17.46 -4.60
C LEU A 162 2.63 -16.64 -3.30
N LEU A 163 2.25 -15.36 -3.37
CA LEU A 163 2.03 -14.54 -2.18
C LEU A 163 0.88 -15.08 -1.33
N THR A 164 -0.27 -15.37 -1.96
CA THR A 164 -1.45 -15.89 -1.25
C THR A 164 -1.18 -17.25 -0.62
N GLU A 165 -0.41 -18.13 -1.27
CA GLU A 165 -0.03 -19.42 -0.73
C GLU A 165 0.98 -19.30 0.42
N LYS A 166 2.05 -18.50 0.24
CA LYS A 166 3.14 -18.36 1.21
C LYS A 166 2.72 -17.70 2.51
N PHE A 167 1.84 -16.70 2.44
CA PHE A 167 1.49 -15.85 3.59
C PHE A 167 0.07 -16.07 4.11
N ASP A 168 -0.78 -16.81 3.40
CA ASP A 168 -2.19 -17.04 3.73
C ASP A 168 -3.04 -15.76 3.77
N VAL A 169 -2.83 -14.86 2.81
CA VAL A 169 -3.43 -13.53 2.72
C VAL A 169 -4.17 -13.35 1.38
N GLU A 170 -5.04 -12.35 1.30
CA GLU A 170 -5.46 -11.78 0.02
C GLU A 170 -4.39 -10.77 -0.43
N ALA A 171 -3.89 -10.87 -1.67
CA ALA A 171 -2.90 -9.96 -2.21
C ALA A 171 -3.50 -9.08 -3.30
N VAL A 172 -3.31 -7.77 -3.19
CA VAL A 172 -3.63 -6.80 -4.24
C VAL A 172 -2.31 -6.26 -4.77
N ILE A 173 -1.81 -6.83 -5.90
CA ILE A 173 -0.59 -6.33 -6.53
C ILE A 173 -0.95 -5.08 -7.33
N THR A 174 -0.30 -3.96 -7.00
CA THR A 174 -0.67 -2.63 -7.50
C THR A 174 0.28 -2.12 -8.58
N GLY A 175 -0.20 -1.22 -9.41
CA GLY A 175 0.63 -0.38 -10.25
C GLY A 175 1.29 -1.08 -11.44
N ILE A 176 0.73 -2.19 -11.96
CA ILE A 176 1.30 -2.94 -13.08
C ILE A 176 1.11 -2.15 -14.38
N SER A 177 2.20 -1.53 -14.85
CA SER A 177 2.21 -0.79 -16.13
C SER A 177 2.50 -1.73 -17.28
N HIS A 178 1.63 -1.76 -18.29
CA HIS A 178 1.82 -2.58 -19.50
C HIS A 178 1.29 -1.87 -20.73
N GLU A 179 1.64 -2.41 -21.91
CA GLU A 179 1.16 -1.92 -23.20
C GLU A 179 0.35 -3.02 -23.90
N GLU A 180 -0.78 -2.65 -24.49
CA GLU A 180 -1.63 -3.53 -25.29
C GLU A 180 -2.17 -2.72 -26.47
N ASP A 181 -2.02 -3.24 -27.69
CA ASP A 181 -2.45 -2.60 -28.95
C ASP A 181 -1.96 -1.14 -29.12
N GLY A 182 -0.73 -0.84 -28.66
CA GLY A 182 -0.14 0.49 -28.74
C GLY A 182 -0.68 1.51 -27.72
N ALA A 183 -1.52 1.08 -26.79
CA ALA A 183 -2.01 1.90 -25.68
C ALA A 183 -1.39 1.44 -24.35
N LYS A 184 -1.11 2.40 -23.48
CA LYS A 184 -0.56 2.13 -22.16
C LYS A 184 -1.68 2.00 -21.12
N TYR A 185 -1.54 1.00 -20.27
CA TYR A 185 -2.48 0.69 -19.19
C TYR A 185 -1.76 0.57 -17.86
N ILE A 186 -2.52 0.75 -16.79
CA ILE A 186 -2.13 0.42 -15.43
C ILE A 186 -3.16 -0.54 -14.86
N SER A 187 -2.70 -1.66 -14.33
CA SER A 187 -3.53 -2.73 -13.81
C SER A 187 -3.22 -3.02 -12.35
N ASN A 188 -4.23 -3.49 -11.64
CA ASN A 188 -4.09 -4.00 -10.28
C ASN A 188 -4.66 -5.41 -10.25
N LEU A 189 -3.92 -6.36 -9.69
CA LEU A 189 -4.32 -7.75 -9.60
C LEU A 189 -4.77 -8.09 -8.17
N ILE A 190 -6.01 -8.50 -8.03
CA ILE A 190 -6.56 -9.02 -6.77
C ILE A 190 -6.45 -10.54 -6.80
N CYS A 191 -5.68 -11.10 -5.87
CA CYS A 191 -5.48 -12.54 -5.73
C CYS A 191 -6.09 -13.04 -4.41
N LYS A 192 -7.07 -13.92 -4.54
CA LYS A 192 -7.63 -14.77 -3.46
C LYS A 192 -7.22 -16.21 -3.72
N LYS A 193 -7.25 -17.09 -2.73
CA LYS A 193 -6.84 -18.51 -2.87
C LYS A 193 -7.41 -19.24 -4.10
N ALA A 194 -8.60 -18.88 -4.54
CA ALA A 194 -9.31 -19.60 -5.62
C ALA A 194 -9.70 -18.71 -6.81
N ALA A 195 -9.35 -17.43 -6.78
CA ALA A 195 -9.77 -16.48 -7.82
C ALA A 195 -8.78 -15.34 -7.98
N GLN A 196 -8.65 -14.87 -9.22
CA GLN A 196 -7.87 -13.69 -9.57
C GLN A 196 -8.76 -12.74 -10.37
N THR A 197 -8.67 -11.45 -10.07
CA THR A 197 -9.46 -10.41 -10.73
C THR A 197 -8.57 -9.22 -11.06
N TRP A 198 -8.61 -8.76 -12.30
CA TRP A 198 -7.93 -7.57 -12.77
C TRP A 198 -8.85 -6.34 -12.70
N VAL A 199 -8.27 -5.22 -12.26
CA VAL A 199 -8.86 -3.89 -12.40
C VAL A 199 -7.87 -3.03 -13.17
N THR A 200 -8.26 -2.65 -14.39
CA THR A 200 -7.39 -1.98 -15.37
C THR A 200 -7.96 -0.63 -15.77
N THR A 201 -7.10 0.37 -15.94
CA THR A 201 -7.44 1.67 -16.52
C THR A 201 -6.34 2.12 -17.49
N LYS A 202 -6.64 3.06 -18.36
CA LYS A 202 -5.62 3.69 -19.19
C LYS A 202 -4.61 4.41 -18.31
N LYS A 203 -3.32 4.28 -18.63
CA LYS A 203 -2.25 4.96 -17.92
C LYS A 203 -2.16 6.39 -18.40
N GLU A 204 -2.27 7.34 -17.49
CA GLU A 204 -1.96 8.76 -17.68
C GLU A 204 -0.74 9.12 -16.84
N GLY A 205 0.12 9.97 -17.39
CA GLY A 205 1.29 10.48 -16.69
C GLY A 205 2.29 9.43 -16.20
N GLY A 206 2.98 9.80 -15.13
CA GLY A 206 4.00 9.01 -14.46
C GLY A 206 3.54 8.41 -13.13
N SER A 207 4.51 8.05 -12.29
CA SER A 207 4.31 7.68 -10.89
C SER A 207 4.34 8.95 -10.03
N TYR A 208 3.39 9.08 -9.10
CA TYR A 208 3.30 10.19 -8.15
C TYR A 208 3.37 9.67 -6.72
N SER A 209 4.11 10.39 -5.88
CA SER A 209 4.25 10.07 -4.45
C SER A 209 2.90 10.10 -3.73
N GLY A 210 2.68 9.15 -2.82
CA GLY A 210 1.47 9.07 -2.00
C GLY A 210 0.27 8.38 -2.65
N THR A 211 0.34 7.99 -3.94
CA THR A 211 -0.74 7.25 -4.60
C THR A 211 -0.98 5.88 -3.96
N GLY A 212 0.07 5.20 -3.50
CA GLY A 212 -0.01 3.96 -2.72
C GLY A 212 -0.76 4.16 -1.40
N ASP A 213 -0.42 5.22 -0.65
CA ASP A 213 -1.10 5.56 0.60
C ASP A 213 -2.58 5.85 0.41
N LEU A 214 -2.95 6.60 -0.64
CA LEU A 214 -4.34 6.88 -1.00
C LEU A 214 -5.08 5.59 -1.35
N PHE A 215 -4.48 4.73 -2.17
CA PHE A 215 -5.02 3.44 -2.56
C PHE A 215 -5.28 2.53 -1.35
N ALA A 216 -4.26 2.32 -0.50
CA ALA A 216 -4.35 1.49 0.69
C ALA A 216 -5.36 2.04 1.71
N SER A 217 -5.47 3.38 1.83
CA SER A 217 -6.45 4.04 2.70
C SER A 217 -7.88 3.76 2.27
N ILE A 218 -8.18 3.82 0.96
CA ILE A 218 -9.51 3.49 0.42
C ILE A 218 -9.84 2.02 0.66
N LEU A 219 -8.89 1.12 0.44
CA LEU A 219 -9.07 -0.30 0.72
C LEU A 219 -9.31 -0.56 2.21
N SER A 220 -8.50 0.01 3.08
CA SER A 220 -8.61 -0.15 4.54
C SER A 220 -9.99 0.31 5.04
N ALA A 221 -10.44 1.49 4.64
CA ALA A 221 -11.77 1.99 4.99
C ALA A 221 -12.89 1.09 4.44
N GLY A 222 -12.74 0.62 3.19
CA GLY A 222 -13.67 -0.33 2.56
C GLY A 222 -13.76 -1.64 3.34
N MET A 223 -12.63 -2.21 3.76
CA MET A 223 -12.59 -3.44 4.56
C MET A 223 -13.34 -3.30 5.89
N VAL A 224 -13.14 -2.19 6.61
CA VAL A 224 -13.87 -1.90 7.87
C VAL A 224 -15.37 -1.83 7.63
N LYS A 225 -15.79 -1.27 6.50
CA LYS A 225 -17.20 -1.14 6.10
C LYS A 225 -17.80 -2.42 5.51
N GLY A 226 -16.99 -3.47 5.30
CA GLY A 226 -17.42 -4.73 4.69
C GLY A 226 -17.62 -4.64 3.16
N THR A 227 -17.03 -3.63 2.51
CA THR A 227 -17.02 -3.53 1.04
C THR A 227 -16.12 -4.61 0.45
N ASP A 228 -16.54 -5.23 -0.63
CA ASP A 228 -15.70 -6.20 -1.36
C ASP A 228 -14.41 -5.56 -1.88
N THR A 229 -13.31 -6.32 -1.85
CA THR A 229 -11.99 -5.82 -2.26
C THR A 229 -11.98 -5.31 -3.70
N ALA A 230 -12.62 -6.02 -4.64
CA ALA A 230 -12.66 -5.58 -6.03
C ALA A 230 -13.41 -4.25 -6.20
N ALA A 231 -14.50 -4.05 -5.47
CA ALA A 231 -15.22 -2.78 -5.45
C ALA A 231 -14.38 -1.64 -4.84
N SER A 232 -13.63 -1.93 -3.77
CA SER A 232 -12.72 -0.96 -3.14
C SER A 232 -11.56 -0.60 -4.07
N VAL A 233 -10.95 -1.59 -4.75
CA VAL A 233 -9.89 -1.38 -5.75
C VAL A 233 -10.41 -0.53 -6.92
N GLN A 234 -11.62 -0.83 -7.45
CA GLN A 234 -12.21 -0.04 -8.53
C GLN A 234 -12.47 1.41 -8.09
N LYS A 235 -12.96 1.62 -6.85
CA LYS A 235 -13.15 2.96 -6.28
C LYS A 235 -11.81 3.70 -6.18
N ALA A 236 -10.75 3.05 -5.70
CA ALA A 236 -9.41 3.62 -5.61
C ALA A 236 -8.86 4.00 -7.00
N VAL A 237 -8.96 3.11 -7.98
CA VAL A 237 -8.52 3.36 -9.36
C VAL A 237 -9.25 4.58 -9.95
N ASN A 238 -10.58 4.64 -9.82
CA ASN A 238 -11.36 5.76 -10.36
C ASN A 238 -10.98 7.09 -9.69
N PHE A 239 -10.76 7.08 -8.38
CA PHE A 239 -10.35 8.25 -7.61
C PHE A 239 -8.95 8.75 -8.01
N LEU A 240 -7.98 7.83 -8.04
CA LEU A 240 -6.59 8.16 -8.38
C LEU A 240 -6.43 8.64 -9.81
N THR A 241 -7.15 8.03 -10.77
CA THR A 241 -7.09 8.44 -12.19
C THR A 241 -7.42 9.91 -12.36
N LYS A 242 -8.41 10.44 -11.62
CA LYS A 242 -8.79 11.87 -11.69
C LYS A 242 -7.71 12.80 -11.13
N GLY A 243 -7.19 12.48 -9.93
CA GLY A 243 -6.12 13.28 -9.35
C GLY A 243 -4.82 13.24 -10.15
N ILE A 244 -4.52 12.09 -10.80
CA ILE A 244 -3.38 11.96 -11.70
C ILE A 244 -3.60 12.79 -12.97
N HIS A 245 -4.81 12.77 -13.54
CA HIS A 245 -5.17 13.57 -14.70
C HIS A 245 -4.90 15.06 -14.45
N ASP A 246 -5.41 15.60 -13.34
CA ASP A 246 -5.21 17.01 -12.99
C ASP A 246 -3.71 17.33 -12.75
N ALA A 247 -2.99 16.44 -12.06
CA ALA A 247 -1.56 16.61 -11.82
C ALA A 247 -0.74 16.64 -13.13
N VAL A 248 -1.15 15.87 -14.14
CA VAL A 248 -0.54 15.88 -15.49
C VAL A 248 -0.86 17.18 -16.20
N GLU A 249 -2.11 17.65 -16.19
CA GLU A 249 -2.54 18.90 -16.83
C GLU A 249 -1.86 20.14 -16.19
N GLU A 250 -1.66 20.12 -14.87
CA GLU A 250 -1.00 21.19 -14.13
C GLU A 250 0.53 21.13 -14.18
N GLY A 251 1.11 20.00 -14.64
CA GLY A 251 2.56 19.79 -14.65
C GLY A 251 3.16 19.64 -13.24
N THR A 252 2.40 19.10 -12.29
CA THR A 252 2.79 18.91 -10.90
C THR A 252 4.02 17.99 -10.78
N ASP A 253 5.00 18.38 -9.94
CA ASP A 253 6.16 17.52 -9.67
C ASP A 253 5.72 16.20 -9.00
N ARG A 254 6.32 15.09 -9.43
CA ARG A 254 5.97 13.76 -8.89
C ARG A 254 6.08 13.67 -7.36
N ASN A 255 6.99 14.45 -6.76
CA ASN A 255 7.23 14.43 -5.32
C ASN A 255 6.18 15.23 -4.54
N GLU A 256 5.45 16.13 -5.19
CA GLU A 256 4.33 16.86 -4.58
C GLU A 256 3.07 16.01 -4.47
N GLY A 257 3.00 14.89 -5.23
CA GLY A 257 1.85 14.00 -5.26
C GLY A 257 0.78 14.44 -6.25
N ILE A 258 -0.48 14.07 -5.98
CA ILE A 258 -1.62 14.38 -6.85
C ILE A 258 -2.63 15.27 -6.13
N CYS A 259 -3.42 16.04 -6.88
CA CYS A 259 -4.47 16.93 -6.38
C CYS A 259 -5.72 16.14 -5.96
N PHE A 260 -5.63 15.30 -4.93
CA PHE A 260 -6.69 14.39 -4.53
C PHE A 260 -7.79 15.07 -3.70
N GLU A 261 -7.51 16.18 -3.05
CA GLU A 261 -8.44 16.88 -2.16
C GLU A 261 -9.72 17.30 -2.87
N THR A 262 -9.59 17.73 -4.13
CA THR A 262 -10.72 18.13 -4.98
C THR A 262 -11.75 17.02 -5.18
N TYR A 263 -11.31 15.76 -5.12
CA TYR A 263 -12.16 14.59 -5.39
C TYR A 263 -12.59 13.83 -4.13
N LEU A 264 -12.19 14.26 -2.92
CA LEU A 264 -12.53 13.57 -1.67
C LEU A 264 -14.03 13.32 -1.49
N TYR A 265 -14.88 14.23 -1.96
CA TYR A 265 -16.34 14.10 -1.86
C TYR A 265 -16.89 12.86 -2.58
N GLU A 266 -16.19 12.34 -3.60
CA GLU A 266 -16.59 11.15 -4.36
C GLU A 266 -16.40 9.85 -3.57
N LEU A 267 -15.55 9.89 -2.56
CA LEU A 267 -15.34 8.76 -1.65
C LEU A 267 -16.42 8.68 -0.57
N ALA A 268 -17.16 9.79 -0.34
CA ALA A 268 -18.23 9.81 0.63
C ALA A 268 -19.37 8.88 0.19
N ASP A 269 -19.91 8.10 1.14
CA ASP A 269 -21.14 7.38 0.88
C ASP A 269 -22.30 8.38 0.92
N VAL A 270 -22.89 8.61 -0.23
CA VAL A 270 -24.16 9.38 -0.31
C VAL A 270 -25.22 8.52 0.35
N LYS A 271 -25.75 8.99 1.49
CA LYS A 271 -26.89 8.35 2.16
C LYS A 271 -28.17 8.63 1.43
#